data_114b4451b75ac2a381f54cca84b9eb8c
#
_entry.id   114b4451b75ac2a381f54cca84b9eb8c
#
_cell.length_a   1.000
_cell.length_b   1.000
_cell.length_c   1.000
_cell.angle_alpha   90.00
_cell.angle_beta   90.00
_cell.angle_gamma   90.00
#
_symmetry.space_group_name_H-M   'P 1'
#
loop_
_entity.id
_entity.type
_entity.pdbx_description
1 polymer ?
#
loop_
_entity_poly.entity_id
_entity_poly.type
_entity_poly.pdbx_seq_one_letter_code
_entity_poly.pdbx_strand_id
1 'polypeptide(L)'
;LLLAAGAYGSSRPRYGGTVRVLLHDRVMSIDPLSEEDHPAARDRLAALAFETLTSVDAEGRVRPNLASFWRSDPAKRSWQIQLRLANFHDGTVLTAADVAASLARSNPNWKYSAPDRQTVTIDAPTPVQHMPELLALPRYAIIKRQTDSTGAAVLIGTGPYKLNQWQAGDRAQFTVNEDYRNGRAFPDAIEFQMGVSLREQLLDRQLGPNAAAEVAIDQIRALEQTNQSVAISRPADLLAVAFIQGDSPSRTGRKPVDARVREAFGLAINRGAISNVLLQRRGIPASGLLPQWLTGYEFMFPAATDPQRARDMRADAAAYVVITPIMLAYDAADPLLKLVAERIAVDAREAGIVVQPYAESHINSKTARASINADAVLLRLPMSSVEPSVALATRADDLGLGDAAPAILAATRPEDLFADEQKLLENHRVIPVAHLPQALWLNSTVHNWQQLATGEWHLDQLWVEGAR
;
A
#
# COMPACT_ATOMS: atom_id res chain seq x y z
N LEU A 1 -32.65 38.85 -29.56
CA LEU A 1 -31.78 38.27 -28.51
C LEU A 1 -31.32 36.89 -28.99
N LEU A 2 -30.12 36.81 -29.57
CA LEU A 2 -29.43 35.54 -29.89
C LEU A 2 -28.73 35.07 -28.64
N LEU A 3 -29.22 33.98 -28.03
CA LEU A 3 -28.53 33.23 -27.01
C LEU A 3 -27.37 32.48 -27.68
N ALA A 4 -26.14 32.96 -27.51
CA ALA A 4 -24.95 32.20 -27.82
C ALA A 4 -24.84 31.06 -26.78
N ALA A 5 -25.28 29.85 -27.16
CA ALA A 5 -24.96 28.64 -26.43
C ALA A 5 -23.45 28.44 -26.56
N GLY A 6 -22.71 28.73 -25.49
CA GLY A 6 -21.30 28.40 -25.37
C GLY A 6 -21.17 26.88 -25.52
N ALA A 7 -20.69 26.41 -26.66
CA ALA A 7 -20.26 25.03 -26.81
C ALA A 7 -19.03 24.83 -25.87
N TYR A 8 -19.24 24.27 -24.70
CA TYR A 8 -18.17 23.67 -23.94
C TYR A 8 -17.67 22.47 -24.76
N GLY A 9 -16.69 22.73 -25.63
CA GLY A 9 -16.02 21.67 -26.36
C GLY A 9 -15.33 20.77 -25.33
N SER A 10 -15.83 19.55 -25.15
CA SER A 10 -15.10 18.54 -24.41
C SER A 10 -13.75 18.37 -25.11
N SER A 11 -12.66 18.71 -24.40
CA SER A 11 -11.31 18.48 -24.91
C SER A 11 -11.15 16.98 -25.14
N ARG A 12 -10.76 16.60 -26.36
CA ARG A 12 -10.53 15.19 -26.70
C ARG A 12 -9.13 14.78 -26.27
N PRO A 13 -8.93 13.53 -25.81
CA PRO A 13 -7.61 13.00 -25.54
C PRO A 13 -6.66 13.23 -26.72
N ARG A 14 -5.46 13.70 -26.44
CA ARG A 14 -4.39 13.91 -27.42
C ARG A 14 -3.13 13.23 -26.95
N TYR A 15 -2.35 12.75 -27.88
CA TYR A 15 -1.01 12.25 -27.62
C TYR A 15 -0.05 13.41 -27.39
N GLY A 16 0.94 13.19 -26.52
CA GLY A 16 2.01 14.13 -26.26
C GLY A 16 1.99 14.72 -24.84
N GLY A 17 3.00 15.49 -24.56
CA GLY A 17 3.18 16.18 -23.29
C GLY A 17 3.78 15.32 -22.18
N THR A 18 4.18 16.02 -21.12
CA THR A 18 4.76 15.40 -19.93
C THR A 18 3.88 15.67 -18.71
N VAL A 19 3.60 14.63 -17.92
CA VAL A 19 2.94 14.75 -16.62
C VAL A 19 4.00 14.78 -15.53
N ARG A 20 3.91 15.74 -14.63
CA ARG A 20 4.80 15.86 -13.48
C ARG A 20 4.07 15.45 -12.22
N VAL A 21 4.62 14.48 -11.48
CA VAL A 21 4.03 13.93 -10.26
C VAL A 21 4.96 14.19 -9.08
N LEU A 22 4.40 14.79 -8.04
CA LEU A 22 5.11 15.05 -6.80
C LEU A 22 4.73 14.00 -5.75
N LEU A 23 5.72 13.30 -5.24
CA LEU A 23 5.59 12.34 -4.17
C LEU A 23 6.19 12.91 -2.89
N HIS A 24 5.49 12.69 -1.77
CA HIS A 24 6.03 12.97 -0.45
C HIS A 24 7.14 11.98 -0.11
N ASP A 25 6.93 10.74 -0.43
CA ASP A 25 7.82 9.64 -0.11
C ASP A 25 9.06 9.60 -1.03
N ARG A 26 10.16 9.07 -0.50
CA ARG A 26 11.40 8.81 -1.24
C ARG A 26 11.49 7.33 -1.56
N VAL A 27 11.52 6.99 -2.84
CA VAL A 27 11.64 5.60 -3.32
C VAL A 27 13.08 5.33 -3.71
N MET A 28 13.70 4.35 -3.08
CA MET A 28 15.10 3.98 -3.32
C MET A 28 15.26 2.93 -4.40
N SER A 29 14.23 2.12 -4.67
CA SER A 29 14.20 1.09 -5.71
C SER A 29 12.79 0.93 -6.28
N ILE A 30 12.68 0.69 -7.60
CA ILE A 30 11.40 0.34 -8.23
C ILE A 30 11.16 -1.17 -8.27
N ASP A 31 12.07 -1.99 -7.74
CA ASP A 31 11.89 -3.44 -7.68
C ASP A 31 10.80 -3.78 -6.65
N PRO A 32 9.66 -4.38 -7.06
CA PRO A 32 8.59 -4.73 -6.11
C PRO A 32 9.00 -5.74 -5.04
N LEU A 33 10.15 -6.40 -5.21
CA LEU A 33 10.69 -7.35 -4.24
C LEU A 33 11.76 -6.72 -3.32
N SER A 34 12.18 -5.48 -3.56
CA SER A 34 13.09 -4.79 -2.64
C SER A 34 12.35 -4.43 -1.34
N GLU A 35 13.08 -4.44 -0.25
CA GLU A 35 12.58 -3.83 0.98
C GLU A 35 12.65 -2.31 0.85
N GLU A 36 11.52 -1.65 1.01
CA GLU A 36 11.35 -0.20 0.95
C GLU A 36 10.57 0.30 2.16
N ASP A 37 10.90 1.51 2.59
CA ASP A 37 10.12 2.18 3.64
C ASP A 37 8.76 2.64 3.13
N HIS A 38 8.66 2.93 1.83
CA HIS A 38 7.45 3.44 1.21
C HIS A 38 6.98 2.52 0.07
N PRO A 39 6.50 1.29 0.41
CA PRO A 39 6.15 0.30 -0.61
C PRO A 39 5.01 0.77 -1.53
N ALA A 40 4.05 1.55 -1.05
CA ALA A 40 2.98 2.07 -1.88
C ALA A 40 3.49 3.03 -2.97
N ALA A 41 4.42 3.92 -2.63
CA ALA A 41 5.02 4.83 -3.60
C ALA A 41 5.87 4.05 -4.63
N ARG A 42 6.69 3.09 -4.17
CA ARG A 42 7.42 2.18 -5.07
C ARG A 42 6.48 1.48 -6.05
N ASP A 43 5.39 0.90 -5.55
CA ASP A 43 4.48 0.09 -6.35
C ASP A 43 3.76 0.93 -7.42
N ARG A 44 3.46 2.20 -7.14
CA ARG A 44 2.92 3.15 -8.13
C ARG A 44 3.90 3.42 -9.26
N LEU A 45 5.18 3.60 -8.96
CA LEU A 45 6.22 3.76 -9.98
C LEU A 45 6.43 2.45 -10.75
N ALA A 46 6.50 1.33 -10.04
CA ALA A 46 6.69 0.00 -10.63
C ALA A 46 5.59 -0.36 -11.63
N ALA A 47 4.32 -0.02 -11.34
CA ALA A 47 3.16 -0.30 -12.19
C ALA A 47 3.24 0.36 -13.58
N LEU A 48 4.02 1.42 -13.76
CA LEU A 48 4.26 2.04 -15.07
C LEU A 48 5.10 1.15 -15.98
N ALA A 49 6.09 0.46 -15.41
CA ALA A 49 7.05 -0.32 -16.17
C ALA A 49 6.76 -1.83 -16.15
N PHE A 50 6.15 -2.33 -15.08
CA PHE A 50 5.99 -3.75 -14.84
C PHE A 50 4.52 -4.12 -14.74
N GLU A 51 4.14 -5.16 -15.47
CA GLU A 51 2.78 -5.67 -15.45
C GLU A 51 2.69 -6.98 -14.69
N THR A 52 1.51 -7.22 -14.15
CA THR A 52 1.11 -8.45 -13.47
C THR A 52 0.33 -9.36 -14.42
N LEU A 53 0.11 -10.62 -14.04
CA LEU A 53 -0.68 -11.56 -14.85
C LEU A 53 -2.15 -11.14 -14.95
N THR A 54 -2.68 -10.61 -13.88
CA THR A 54 -4.04 -10.10 -13.76
C THR A 54 -3.99 -8.66 -13.25
N SER A 55 -5.04 -7.91 -13.41
CA SER A 55 -5.19 -6.56 -12.85
C SER A 55 -6.54 -6.42 -12.16
N VAL A 56 -6.73 -5.35 -11.40
CA VAL A 56 -8.00 -5.03 -10.75
C VAL A 56 -8.55 -3.75 -11.37
N ASP A 57 -9.83 -3.74 -11.76
CA ASP A 57 -10.48 -2.54 -12.30
C ASP A 57 -10.98 -1.60 -11.17
N ALA A 58 -11.52 -0.43 -11.55
CA ALA A 58 -12.01 0.57 -10.61
C ALA A 58 -13.15 0.06 -9.71
N GLU A 59 -13.87 -0.96 -10.14
CA GLU A 59 -14.93 -1.62 -9.39
C GLU A 59 -14.42 -2.77 -8.50
N GLY A 60 -13.10 -3.00 -8.49
CA GLY A 60 -12.47 -4.06 -7.71
C GLY A 60 -12.54 -5.45 -8.33
N ARG A 61 -12.92 -5.57 -9.61
CA ARG A 61 -13.03 -6.86 -10.31
C ARG A 61 -11.71 -7.23 -10.95
N VAL A 62 -11.33 -8.48 -10.81
CA VAL A 62 -10.14 -9.01 -11.50
C VAL A 62 -10.35 -9.05 -13.01
N ARG A 63 -9.35 -8.60 -13.72
CA ARG A 63 -9.29 -8.55 -15.18
C ARG A 63 -8.07 -9.29 -15.71
N PRO A 64 -8.19 -9.92 -16.89
CA PRO A 64 -7.03 -10.42 -17.63
C PRO A 64 -6.07 -9.27 -17.97
N ASN A 65 -4.76 -9.46 -17.70
CA ASN A 65 -3.70 -8.54 -18.10
C ASN A 65 -2.67 -9.26 -18.97
N LEU A 66 -1.51 -9.70 -18.46
CA LEU A 66 -0.61 -10.59 -19.21
C LEU A 66 -1.19 -11.99 -19.38
N ALA A 67 -2.03 -12.45 -18.44
CA ALA A 67 -2.86 -13.62 -18.64
C ALA A 67 -4.06 -13.30 -19.53
N SER A 68 -4.41 -14.21 -20.44
CA SER A 68 -5.65 -14.18 -21.22
C SER A 68 -6.78 -14.96 -20.54
N PHE A 69 -6.40 -16.04 -19.84
CA PHE A 69 -7.31 -16.97 -19.20
C PHE A 69 -6.59 -17.72 -18.07
N TRP A 70 -7.36 -18.18 -17.08
CA TRP A 70 -6.87 -19.05 -16.01
C TRP A 70 -7.92 -20.08 -15.58
N ARG A 71 -7.46 -21.19 -15.05
CA ARG A 71 -8.29 -22.22 -14.44
C ARG A 71 -7.55 -22.90 -13.29
N SER A 72 -8.27 -23.42 -12.34
CA SER A 72 -7.73 -24.17 -11.22
C SER A 72 -8.22 -25.61 -11.22
N ASP A 73 -7.52 -26.46 -10.47
CA ASP A 73 -8.07 -27.71 -9.99
C ASP A 73 -9.20 -27.47 -8.95
N PRO A 74 -10.03 -28.49 -8.63
CA PRO A 74 -11.09 -28.36 -7.63
C PRO A 74 -10.57 -28.01 -6.22
N ALA A 75 -9.35 -28.42 -5.89
CA ALA A 75 -8.72 -28.18 -4.60
C ALA A 75 -8.08 -26.78 -4.49
N LYS A 76 -8.10 -25.97 -5.56
CA LYS A 76 -7.46 -24.65 -5.61
C LYS A 76 -5.97 -24.65 -5.27
N ARG A 77 -5.28 -25.74 -5.55
CA ARG A 77 -3.84 -25.90 -5.32
C ARG A 77 -3.03 -25.80 -6.60
N SER A 78 -3.60 -26.19 -7.73
CA SER A 78 -2.95 -26.13 -9.04
C SER A 78 -3.73 -25.15 -9.94
N TRP A 79 -3.02 -24.17 -10.49
CA TRP A 79 -3.55 -23.15 -11.37
C TRP A 79 -2.82 -23.16 -12.69
N GLN A 80 -3.56 -23.24 -13.79
CA GLN A 80 -3.05 -23.10 -15.14
C GLN A 80 -3.42 -21.75 -15.70
N ILE A 81 -2.44 -21.02 -16.22
CA ILE A 81 -2.57 -19.67 -16.73
C ILE A 81 -2.10 -19.62 -18.16
N GLN A 82 -2.95 -19.14 -19.06
CA GLN A 82 -2.66 -18.90 -20.46
C GLN A 82 -2.20 -17.47 -20.67
N LEU A 83 -1.06 -17.24 -21.29
CA LEU A 83 -0.50 -15.92 -21.55
C LEU A 83 -1.03 -15.30 -22.84
N ARG A 84 -1.09 -13.98 -22.87
CA ARG A 84 -1.20 -13.19 -24.09
C ARG A 84 0.17 -13.00 -24.73
N LEU A 85 0.19 -12.67 -26.03
CA LEU A 85 1.40 -12.20 -26.66
C LEU A 85 1.75 -10.81 -26.13
N ALA A 86 2.96 -10.66 -25.65
CA ALA A 86 3.53 -9.40 -25.15
C ALA A 86 5.03 -9.39 -25.41
N ASN A 87 5.58 -8.18 -25.51
CA ASN A 87 7.02 -7.98 -25.61
C ASN A 87 7.53 -7.23 -24.37
N PHE A 88 8.71 -7.61 -23.93
CA PHE A 88 9.47 -6.79 -23.00
C PHE A 88 9.92 -5.48 -23.65
N HIS A 89 10.29 -4.50 -22.84
CA HIS A 89 10.79 -3.19 -23.30
C HIS A 89 12.05 -3.27 -24.18
N ASP A 90 12.77 -4.38 -24.12
CA ASP A 90 13.94 -4.68 -24.98
C ASP A 90 13.56 -5.34 -26.32
N GLY A 91 12.28 -5.48 -26.62
CA GLY A 91 11.74 -6.07 -27.83
C GLY A 91 11.68 -7.60 -27.82
N THR A 92 12.19 -8.28 -26.80
CA THR A 92 12.09 -9.75 -26.70
C THR A 92 10.69 -10.20 -26.33
N VAL A 93 10.24 -11.32 -26.88
CA VAL A 93 8.89 -11.88 -26.62
C VAL A 93 8.84 -12.48 -25.22
N LEU A 94 7.77 -12.13 -24.46
CA LEU A 94 7.45 -12.75 -23.18
C LEU A 94 7.10 -14.22 -23.35
N THR A 95 7.70 -15.10 -22.55
CA THR A 95 7.41 -16.54 -22.54
C THR A 95 6.94 -17.02 -21.16
N ALA A 96 6.30 -18.17 -21.12
CA ALA A 96 5.91 -18.83 -19.88
C ALA A 96 7.11 -19.13 -18.95
N ALA A 97 8.28 -19.38 -19.52
CA ALA A 97 9.50 -19.59 -18.76
C ALA A 97 9.93 -18.29 -18.03
N ASP A 98 9.82 -17.13 -18.69
CA ASP A 98 10.12 -15.83 -18.07
C ASP A 98 9.15 -15.55 -16.91
N VAL A 99 7.86 -15.83 -17.10
CA VAL A 99 6.83 -15.70 -16.07
C VAL A 99 7.12 -16.62 -14.89
N ALA A 100 7.39 -17.91 -15.14
CA ALA A 100 7.71 -18.87 -14.09
C ALA A 100 8.95 -18.45 -13.29
N ALA A 101 10.00 -17.97 -13.96
CA ALA A 101 11.22 -17.47 -13.32
C ALA A 101 10.98 -16.21 -12.49
N SER A 102 10.12 -15.29 -12.96
CA SER A 102 9.74 -14.09 -12.21
C SER A 102 8.94 -14.44 -10.95
N LEU A 103 7.90 -15.27 -11.09
CA LEU A 103 7.04 -15.68 -9.98
C LEU A 103 7.79 -16.52 -8.93
N ALA A 104 8.74 -17.36 -9.33
CA ALA A 104 9.56 -18.13 -8.40
C ALA A 104 10.39 -17.25 -7.45
N ARG A 105 10.75 -16.03 -7.87
CA ARG A 105 11.41 -15.05 -7.01
C ARG A 105 10.43 -14.38 -6.05
N SER A 106 9.21 -14.13 -6.50
CA SER A 106 8.15 -13.48 -5.70
C SER A 106 7.64 -14.41 -4.59
N ASN A 107 7.55 -15.70 -4.88
CA ASN A 107 7.14 -16.71 -3.90
C ASN A 107 7.88 -18.05 -4.15
N PRO A 108 9.04 -18.25 -3.52
CA PRO A 108 9.85 -19.46 -3.71
C PRO A 108 9.23 -20.74 -3.09
N ASN A 109 8.19 -20.61 -2.27
CA ASN A 109 7.52 -21.74 -1.63
C ASN A 109 6.55 -22.48 -2.58
N TRP A 110 6.23 -21.89 -3.73
CA TRP A 110 5.37 -22.50 -4.75
C TRP A 110 6.20 -23.12 -5.87
N LYS A 111 5.61 -24.05 -6.59
CA LYS A 111 6.24 -24.65 -7.76
C LYS A 111 5.66 -24.04 -9.04
N TYR A 112 6.53 -23.77 -9.98
CA TYR A 112 6.17 -23.17 -11.26
C TYR A 112 6.70 -24.04 -12.39
N SER A 113 5.89 -24.22 -13.43
CA SER A 113 6.30 -24.89 -14.65
C SER A 113 5.77 -24.20 -15.89
N ALA A 114 6.47 -24.37 -17.00
CA ALA A 114 6.11 -23.83 -18.30
C ALA A 114 6.02 -24.99 -19.30
N PRO A 115 4.88 -25.68 -19.39
CA PRO A 115 4.74 -26.86 -20.28
C PRO A 115 4.85 -26.48 -21.75
N ASP A 116 4.56 -25.24 -22.12
CA ASP A 116 4.78 -24.67 -23.44
C ASP A 116 5.14 -23.18 -23.34
N ARG A 117 5.28 -22.49 -24.47
CA ARG A 117 5.71 -21.07 -24.49
C ARG A 117 4.70 -20.09 -23.92
N GLN A 118 3.42 -20.46 -23.79
CA GLN A 118 2.32 -19.58 -23.40
C GLN A 118 1.54 -20.07 -22.18
N THR A 119 1.86 -21.24 -21.64
CA THR A 119 1.15 -21.82 -20.50
C THR A 119 2.06 -21.88 -19.28
N VAL A 120 1.62 -21.28 -18.18
CA VAL A 120 2.27 -21.37 -16.87
C VAL A 120 1.39 -22.18 -15.93
N THR A 121 1.99 -23.13 -15.21
CA THR A 121 1.32 -23.82 -14.10
C THR A 121 1.92 -23.40 -12.77
N ILE A 122 1.07 -23.12 -11.80
CA ILE A 122 1.43 -22.73 -10.43
C ILE A 122 0.85 -23.76 -9.48
N ASP A 123 1.71 -24.44 -8.71
CA ASP A 123 1.31 -25.42 -7.71
C ASP A 123 1.64 -24.87 -6.31
N ALA A 124 0.61 -24.59 -5.52
CA ALA A 124 0.70 -24.11 -4.16
C ALA A 124 0.57 -25.25 -3.14
N PRO A 125 1.31 -25.24 -2.02
CA PRO A 125 1.25 -26.29 -1.00
C PRO A 125 -0.09 -26.32 -0.26
N THR A 126 -0.78 -25.19 -0.19
CA THR A 126 -2.10 -25.01 0.41
C THR A 126 -3.08 -24.42 -0.61
N PRO A 127 -4.40 -24.59 -0.42
CA PRO A 127 -5.39 -23.96 -1.30
C PRO A 127 -5.22 -22.43 -1.31
N VAL A 128 -5.35 -21.83 -2.50
CA VAL A 128 -5.40 -20.38 -2.70
C VAL A 128 -6.69 -20.07 -3.44
N GLN A 129 -7.69 -19.59 -2.74
CA GLN A 129 -9.04 -19.40 -3.31
C GLN A 129 -9.05 -18.28 -4.37
N HIS A 130 -8.32 -17.20 -4.10
CA HIS A 130 -8.30 -15.98 -4.90
C HIS A 130 -6.92 -15.75 -5.55
N MET A 131 -6.41 -16.79 -6.23
CA MET A 131 -5.12 -16.71 -6.92
C MET A 131 -5.05 -15.57 -7.95
N PRO A 132 -6.09 -15.31 -8.77
CA PRO A 132 -6.04 -14.19 -9.71
C PRO A 132 -5.89 -12.83 -9.04
N GLU A 133 -6.59 -12.60 -7.91
CA GLU A 133 -6.49 -11.40 -7.10
C GLU A 133 -5.11 -11.26 -6.47
N LEU A 134 -4.54 -12.36 -6.01
CA LEU A 134 -3.19 -12.39 -5.46
C LEU A 134 -2.13 -12.08 -6.54
N LEU A 135 -2.30 -12.61 -7.74
CA LEU A 135 -1.39 -12.36 -8.88
C LEU A 135 -1.53 -10.95 -9.47
N ALA A 136 -2.50 -10.15 -9.03
CA ALA A 136 -2.61 -8.74 -9.36
C ALA A 136 -1.72 -7.85 -8.46
N LEU A 137 -1.21 -8.38 -7.35
CA LEU A 137 -0.35 -7.60 -6.45
C LEU A 137 0.98 -7.22 -7.11
N PRO A 138 1.51 -6.02 -6.88
CA PRO A 138 2.76 -5.53 -7.47
C PRO A 138 3.96 -6.47 -7.25
N ARG A 139 4.04 -7.16 -6.11
CA ARG A 139 5.10 -8.14 -5.85
C ARG A 139 5.14 -9.30 -6.84
N TYR A 140 4.04 -9.58 -7.54
CA TYR A 140 3.95 -10.61 -8.58
C TYR A 140 4.11 -10.06 -10.00
N ALA A 141 4.59 -8.83 -10.13
CA ALA A 141 4.90 -8.25 -11.44
C ALA A 141 5.93 -9.09 -12.19
N ILE A 142 5.74 -9.17 -13.50
CA ILE A 142 6.62 -9.97 -14.36
C ILE A 142 7.80 -9.11 -14.81
N ILE A 143 8.97 -9.47 -14.32
CA ILE A 143 10.19 -8.70 -14.50
C ILE A 143 11.31 -9.61 -15.04
N LYS A 144 11.82 -9.22 -16.19
CA LYS A 144 13.06 -9.78 -16.74
C LYS A 144 14.25 -9.04 -16.11
N ARG A 145 15.17 -9.77 -15.50
CA ARG A 145 16.36 -9.24 -14.85
C ARG A 145 17.58 -9.50 -15.71
N GLN A 146 18.32 -8.48 -15.98
CA GLN A 146 19.59 -8.54 -16.71
C GLN A 146 20.67 -7.80 -15.90
N THR A 147 21.91 -8.02 -16.25
CA THR A 147 23.06 -7.27 -15.72
C THR A 147 23.65 -6.46 -16.86
N ASP A 148 23.83 -5.17 -16.65
CA ASP A 148 24.46 -4.30 -17.63
C ASP A 148 25.98 -4.48 -17.68
N SER A 149 26.64 -3.74 -18.55
CA SER A 149 28.10 -3.79 -18.72
C SER A 149 28.89 -3.32 -17.49
N THR A 150 28.25 -2.64 -16.54
CA THR A 150 28.84 -2.19 -15.28
C THR A 150 28.64 -3.17 -14.12
N GLY A 151 27.86 -4.22 -14.33
CA GLY A 151 27.46 -5.19 -13.30
C GLY A 151 26.19 -4.79 -12.53
N ALA A 152 25.53 -3.69 -12.91
CA ALA A 152 24.31 -3.26 -12.27
C ALA A 152 23.09 -4.06 -12.78
N ALA A 153 22.14 -4.33 -11.87
CA ALA A 153 20.91 -5.02 -12.24
C ALA A 153 19.98 -4.07 -13.02
N VAL A 154 19.56 -4.51 -14.20
CA VAL A 154 18.56 -3.84 -15.04
C VAL A 154 17.27 -4.61 -14.99
N LEU A 155 16.17 -3.90 -14.65
CA LEU A 155 14.83 -4.45 -14.59
C LEU A 155 14.08 -4.07 -15.87
N ILE A 156 13.59 -5.07 -16.59
CA ILE A 156 12.91 -4.90 -17.87
C ILE A 156 11.49 -5.42 -17.73
N GLY A 157 10.53 -4.57 -18.00
CA GLY A 157 9.10 -4.89 -17.92
C GLY A 157 8.43 -4.94 -19.29
N THR A 158 7.09 -5.01 -19.24
CA THR A 158 6.19 -5.06 -20.40
C THR A 158 5.21 -3.89 -20.41
N GLY A 159 5.30 -2.98 -19.44
CA GLY A 159 4.32 -1.93 -19.14
C GLY A 159 4.21 -0.83 -20.19
N PRO A 160 3.23 0.09 -20.00
CA PRO A 160 2.95 1.20 -20.93
C PRO A 160 4.07 2.25 -20.99
N TYR A 161 4.96 2.26 -19.98
CA TYR A 161 6.10 3.17 -19.94
C TYR A 161 7.40 2.43 -19.65
N LYS A 162 8.51 2.99 -20.13
CA LYS A 162 9.89 2.51 -19.92
C LYS A 162 10.60 3.45 -18.95
N LEU A 163 11.26 2.93 -17.93
CA LEU A 163 12.10 3.74 -17.06
C LEU A 163 13.30 4.26 -17.88
N ASN A 164 13.41 5.58 -18.01
CA ASN A 164 14.45 6.25 -18.77
C ASN A 164 15.54 6.83 -17.88
N GLN A 165 15.15 7.49 -16.77
CA GLN A 165 16.09 8.04 -15.80
C GLN A 165 15.67 7.67 -14.38
N TRP A 166 16.66 7.35 -13.56
CA TRP A 166 16.46 6.98 -12.16
C TRP A 166 17.53 7.65 -11.29
N GLN A 167 17.06 8.45 -10.34
CA GLN A 167 17.84 8.99 -9.24
C GLN A 167 17.15 8.59 -7.94
N ALA A 168 17.70 7.59 -7.26
CA ALA A 168 17.09 7.00 -6.07
C ALA A 168 16.73 8.07 -5.02
N GLY A 169 15.49 8.06 -4.55
CA GLY A 169 14.97 9.00 -3.56
C GLY A 169 14.78 10.44 -4.02
N ASP A 170 15.07 10.78 -5.28
CA ASP A 170 14.95 12.14 -5.80
C ASP A 170 14.05 12.22 -7.03
N ARG A 171 14.41 11.55 -8.14
CA ARG A 171 13.69 11.67 -9.41
C ARG A 171 13.58 10.36 -10.15
N ALA A 172 12.45 10.21 -10.89
CA ALA A 172 12.29 9.17 -11.90
C ALA A 172 11.65 9.77 -13.15
N GLN A 173 12.11 9.36 -14.33
CA GLN A 173 11.47 9.69 -15.59
C GLN A 173 11.12 8.41 -16.34
N PHE A 174 9.86 8.32 -16.72
CA PHE A 174 9.31 7.24 -17.53
C PHE A 174 8.92 7.79 -18.89
N THR A 175 9.35 7.14 -19.97
CA THR A 175 8.98 7.48 -21.35
C THR A 175 8.00 6.47 -21.89
N VAL A 176 7.10 6.89 -22.75
CA VAL A 176 6.07 6.03 -23.31
C VAL A 176 6.67 4.83 -24.05
N ASN A 177 6.03 3.67 -23.91
CA ASN A 177 6.31 2.49 -24.72
C ASN A 177 5.46 2.53 -25.98
N GLU A 178 6.05 2.91 -27.13
CA GLU A 178 5.35 3.04 -28.41
C GLU A 178 4.71 1.70 -28.87
N ASP A 179 5.34 0.57 -28.50
CA ASP A 179 4.94 -0.77 -28.89
C ASP A 179 4.08 -1.48 -27.82
N TYR A 180 3.47 -0.70 -26.90
CA TYR A 180 2.65 -1.30 -25.86
C TYR A 180 1.45 -2.04 -26.43
N ARG A 181 1.24 -3.30 -26.04
CA ARG A 181 0.24 -4.20 -26.65
C ARG A 181 -1.21 -3.69 -26.59
N ASN A 182 -1.56 -2.88 -25.57
CA ASN A 182 -2.91 -2.32 -25.40
C ASN A 182 -3.06 -0.95 -26.08
N GLY A 183 -2.09 -0.54 -26.88
CA GLY A 183 -2.00 0.78 -27.50
C GLY A 183 -1.11 1.75 -26.71
N ARG A 184 -0.52 2.69 -27.42
CA ARG A 184 0.33 3.73 -26.85
C ARG A 184 -0.45 4.56 -25.83
N ALA A 185 0.14 4.81 -24.67
CA ALA A 185 -0.40 5.77 -23.70
C ALA A 185 -0.35 7.21 -24.24
N PHE A 186 -1.21 8.11 -23.73
CA PHE A 186 -1.32 9.46 -24.28
C PHE A 186 -0.11 10.36 -23.96
N PRO A 187 0.37 10.50 -22.70
CA PRO A 187 1.56 11.29 -22.40
C PRO A 187 2.83 10.67 -22.98
N ASP A 188 3.75 11.50 -23.46
CA ASP A 188 5.09 11.07 -23.90
C ASP A 188 5.96 10.65 -22.73
N ALA A 189 5.77 11.30 -21.57
CA ALA A 189 6.54 11.02 -20.39
C ALA A 189 5.76 11.30 -19.10
N ILE A 190 6.17 10.60 -18.03
CA ILE A 190 5.76 10.87 -16.65
C ILE A 190 7.04 11.09 -15.84
N GLU A 191 7.13 12.24 -15.18
CA GLU A 191 8.26 12.62 -14.34
C GLU A 191 7.82 12.63 -12.88
N PHE A 192 8.54 11.93 -12.03
CA PHE A 192 8.34 11.93 -10.59
C PHE A 192 9.43 12.75 -9.91
N GLN A 193 9.02 13.61 -8.99
CA GLN A 193 9.89 14.27 -8.03
C GLN A 193 9.50 13.79 -6.63
N MET A 194 10.47 13.28 -5.88
CA MET A 194 10.26 12.60 -4.60
C MET A 194 10.75 13.45 -3.43
N GLY A 195 10.21 13.21 -2.23
CA GLY A 195 10.61 13.88 -1.00
C GLY A 195 10.21 15.36 -0.94
N VAL A 196 9.17 15.76 -1.66
CA VAL A 196 8.74 17.16 -1.74
C VAL A 196 7.29 17.28 -1.27
N SER A 197 7.03 18.22 -0.37
CA SER A 197 5.67 18.49 0.05
C SER A 197 4.97 19.44 -0.93
N LEU A 198 3.68 19.19 -1.18
CA LEU A 198 2.85 20.10 -1.98
C LEU A 198 2.84 21.51 -1.40
N ARG A 199 2.90 21.66 -0.07
CA ARG A 199 2.92 22.96 0.60
C ARG A 199 4.13 23.80 0.16
N GLU A 200 5.31 23.21 0.12
CA GLU A 200 6.52 23.89 -0.33
C GLU A 200 6.41 24.31 -1.79
N GLN A 201 5.89 23.43 -2.64
CA GLN A 201 5.70 23.70 -4.06
C GLN A 201 4.65 24.77 -4.36
N LEU A 202 3.53 24.78 -3.62
CA LEU A 202 2.49 25.80 -3.77
C LEU A 202 3.00 27.18 -3.33
N LEU A 203 3.84 27.25 -2.30
CA LEU A 203 4.46 28.49 -1.85
C LEU A 203 5.42 29.05 -2.91
N ASP A 204 6.17 28.18 -3.58
CA ASP A 204 7.15 28.56 -4.60
C ASP A 204 6.52 28.79 -5.99
N ARG A 205 5.22 28.57 -6.18
CA ARG A 205 4.50 28.64 -7.47
C ARG A 205 5.17 27.83 -8.59
N GLN A 206 5.89 26.78 -8.24
CA GLN A 206 6.65 25.96 -9.20
C GLN A 206 5.82 24.81 -9.81
N LEU A 207 4.57 24.63 -9.38
CA LEU A 207 3.67 23.66 -10.00
C LEU A 207 3.33 24.15 -11.41
N GLY A 208 4.04 23.60 -12.39
CA GLY A 208 3.77 23.86 -13.81
C GLY A 208 2.41 23.28 -14.24
N PRO A 209 2.02 23.47 -15.51
CA PRO A 209 0.89 22.77 -16.08
C PRO A 209 1.14 21.25 -16.03
N ASN A 210 0.06 20.46 -16.08
CA ASN A 210 0.11 19.00 -16.11
C ASN A 210 0.73 18.36 -14.86
N ALA A 211 0.53 18.96 -13.68
CA ALA A 211 1.05 18.45 -12.43
C ALA A 211 0.00 17.70 -11.60
N ALA A 212 0.45 16.69 -10.88
CA ALA A 212 -0.28 15.99 -9.84
C ALA A 212 0.58 15.88 -8.57
N ALA A 213 -0.02 15.90 -7.38
CA ALA A 213 0.74 15.82 -6.15
C ALA A 213 -0.03 15.08 -5.05
N GLU A 214 0.67 14.27 -4.27
CA GLU A 214 0.11 13.69 -3.05
C GLU A 214 -0.17 14.79 -2.03
N VAL A 215 -1.31 14.68 -1.34
CA VAL A 215 -1.78 15.68 -0.38
C VAL A 215 -1.86 15.07 1.01
N ALA A 216 -1.22 15.71 1.98
CA ALA A 216 -1.37 15.33 3.37
C ALA A 216 -2.80 15.63 3.88
N ILE A 217 -3.29 14.81 4.82
CA ILE A 217 -4.68 14.88 5.30
C ILE A 217 -5.03 16.27 5.85
N ASP A 218 -4.09 16.92 6.54
CA ASP A 218 -4.25 18.25 7.11
C ASP A 218 -4.33 19.39 6.06
N GLN A 219 -3.84 19.14 4.84
CA GLN A 219 -3.85 20.10 3.73
C GLN A 219 -5.13 20.05 2.89
N ILE A 220 -5.88 18.94 2.93
CA ILE A 220 -7.08 18.74 2.09
C ILE A 220 -8.06 19.91 2.26
N ARG A 221 -8.36 20.30 3.51
CA ARG A 221 -9.31 21.38 3.80
C ARG A 221 -8.88 22.73 3.23
N ALA A 222 -7.60 23.05 3.30
CA ALA A 222 -7.06 24.29 2.77
C ALA A 222 -7.17 24.35 1.23
N LEU A 223 -6.93 23.24 0.55
CA LEU A 223 -7.08 23.16 -0.90
C LEU A 223 -8.55 23.26 -1.33
N GLU A 224 -9.46 22.59 -0.65
CA GLU A 224 -10.90 22.68 -0.92
C GLU A 224 -11.41 24.13 -0.74
N GLN A 225 -10.92 24.86 0.27
CA GLN A 225 -11.28 26.27 0.50
C GLN A 225 -10.79 27.21 -0.61
N THR A 226 -9.74 26.81 -1.34
CA THR A 226 -9.21 27.57 -2.48
C THR A 226 -9.72 27.06 -3.82
N ASN A 227 -10.80 26.25 -3.82
CA ASN A 227 -11.41 25.65 -5.03
C ASN A 227 -10.42 24.78 -5.86
N GLN A 228 -9.44 24.21 -5.20
CA GLN A 228 -8.55 23.25 -5.86
C GLN A 228 -9.19 21.86 -5.91
N SER A 229 -9.01 21.16 -7.02
CA SER A 229 -9.50 19.79 -7.18
C SER A 229 -8.64 18.81 -6.39
N VAL A 230 -9.23 18.09 -5.43
CA VAL A 230 -8.56 17.03 -4.67
C VAL A 230 -9.37 15.75 -4.83
N ALA A 231 -8.74 14.71 -5.40
CA ALA A 231 -9.29 13.37 -5.43
C ALA A 231 -8.98 12.68 -4.09
N ILE A 232 -10.00 12.13 -3.43
CA ILE A 232 -9.87 11.47 -2.13
C ILE A 232 -10.37 10.04 -2.27
N SER A 233 -9.54 9.05 -1.91
CA SER A 233 -9.92 7.64 -1.92
C SER A 233 -10.87 7.30 -0.77
N ARG A 234 -11.44 6.09 -0.79
CA ARG A 234 -12.04 5.52 0.43
C ARG A 234 -10.96 5.34 1.49
N PRO A 235 -11.28 5.45 2.79
CA PRO A 235 -10.35 5.13 3.88
C PRO A 235 -9.96 3.64 3.80
N ALA A 236 -8.72 3.38 3.44
CA ALA A 236 -8.20 2.04 3.15
C ALA A 236 -6.87 1.75 3.84
N ASP A 237 -5.99 2.77 4.00
CA ASP A 237 -4.72 2.61 4.71
C ASP A 237 -4.98 2.40 6.20
N LEU A 238 -4.40 1.38 6.80
CA LEU A 238 -4.50 1.14 8.24
C LEU A 238 -3.42 1.90 8.99
N LEU A 239 -3.82 2.70 9.96
CA LEU A 239 -2.96 3.20 11.02
C LEU A 239 -3.07 2.27 12.21
N ALA A 240 -1.95 1.65 12.64
CA ALA A 240 -1.94 0.70 13.73
C ALA A 240 -0.67 0.79 14.56
N VAL A 241 -0.79 0.45 15.85
CA VAL A 241 0.37 0.17 16.71
C VAL A 241 0.65 -1.33 16.65
N ALA A 242 1.88 -1.70 16.29
CA ALA A 242 2.34 -3.09 16.27
C ALA A 242 3.45 -3.28 17.30
N PHE A 243 3.27 -4.22 18.24
CA PHE A 243 4.31 -4.62 19.17
C PHE A 243 5.30 -5.52 18.44
N ILE A 244 6.56 -5.08 18.35
CA ILE A 244 7.61 -5.73 17.55
C ILE A 244 7.98 -7.09 18.13
N GLN A 245 7.95 -7.20 19.46
CA GLN A 245 8.35 -8.40 20.15
C GLN A 245 7.14 -9.29 20.35
N GLY A 246 7.29 -10.54 19.89
CA GLY A 246 6.41 -11.62 20.32
C GLY A 246 6.63 -11.92 21.83
N ASP A 247 6.32 -13.13 22.24
CA ASP A 247 6.51 -13.54 23.64
C ASP A 247 7.98 -13.88 23.99
N SER A 248 8.90 -13.68 23.04
CA SER A 248 10.35 -13.91 23.21
C SER A 248 11.11 -12.59 23.37
N PRO A 249 12.21 -12.57 24.18
CA PRO A 249 13.05 -11.37 24.30
C PRO A 249 13.64 -10.93 22.97
N SER A 250 13.73 -9.62 22.76
CA SER A 250 14.33 -9.05 21.56
C SER A 250 15.85 -9.25 21.51
N ARG A 251 16.44 -9.01 20.34
CA ARG A 251 17.90 -8.88 20.17
C ARG A 251 18.50 -7.76 21.04
N THR A 252 17.70 -6.76 21.41
CA THR A 252 18.10 -5.63 22.25
C THR A 252 18.02 -5.93 23.75
N GLY A 253 17.61 -7.15 24.16
CA GLY A 253 17.46 -7.56 25.54
C GLY A 253 16.23 -6.99 26.26
N ARG A 254 15.35 -6.24 25.56
CA ARG A 254 14.09 -5.78 26.14
C ARG A 254 13.13 -6.96 26.32
N LYS A 255 12.41 -6.96 27.44
CA LYS A 255 11.36 -7.96 27.70
C LYS A 255 10.11 -7.58 26.90
N PRO A 256 9.37 -8.57 26.37
CA PRO A 256 8.08 -8.33 25.75
C PRO A 256 7.12 -7.59 26.71
N VAL A 257 6.32 -6.68 26.17
CA VAL A 257 5.23 -6.05 26.91
C VAL A 257 4.16 -7.11 27.18
N ASP A 258 3.76 -7.26 28.44
CA ASP A 258 2.74 -8.25 28.86
C ASP A 258 1.41 -8.04 28.09
N ALA A 259 0.73 -9.12 27.73
CA ALA A 259 -0.51 -9.06 26.92
C ALA A 259 -1.62 -8.22 27.58
N ARG A 260 -1.74 -8.27 28.92
CA ARG A 260 -2.71 -7.45 29.68
C ARG A 260 -2.39 -5.96 29.60
N VAL A 261 -1.08 -5.62 29.59
CA VAL A 261 -0.64 -4.24 29.41
C VAL A 261 -0.90 -3.77 27.98
N ARG A 262 -0.71 -4.64 26.97
CA ARG A 262 -1.07 -4.34 25.57
C ARG A 262 -2.58 -4.12 25.41
N GLU A 263 -3.42 -4.95 26.06
CA GLU A 263 -4.88 -4.77 26.07
C GLU A 263 -5.26 -3.45 26.75
N ALA A 264 -4.73 -3.17 27.94
CA ALA A 264 -4.97 -1.91 28.64
C ALA A 264 -4.54 -0.69 27.80
N PHE A 265 -3.39 -0.77 27.14
CA PHE A 265 -2.93 0.26 26.23
C PHE A 265 -3.92 0.47 25.05
N GLY A 266 -4.42 -0.60 24.43
CA GLY A 266 -5.40 -0.52 23.34
C GLY A 266 -6.72 0.13 23.75
N LEU A 267 -7.19 -0.13 25.00
CA LEU A 267 -8.39 0.48 25.59
C LEU A 267 -8.18 1.97 25.94
N ALA A 268 -6.95 2.38 26.23
CA ALA A 268 -6.64 3.76 26.56
C ALA A 268 -6.69 4.69 25.32
N ILE A 269 -6.43 4.19 24.12
CA ILE A 269 -6.35 5.00 22.89
C ILE A 269 -7.72 5.60 22.53
N ASN A 270 -7.81 6.92 22.53
CA ASN A 270 -9.01 7.64 22.09
C ASN A 270 -9.05 7.79 20.57
N ARG A 271 -9.49 6.73 19.88
CA ARG A 271 -9.60 6.67 18.42
C ARG A 271 -10.52 7.75 17.85
N GLY A 272 -11.60 8.07 18.59
CA GLY A 272 -12.53 9.13 18.22
C GLY A 272 -11.88 10.51 18.21
N ALA A 273 -11.08 10.82 19.22
CA ALA A 273 -10.34 12.08 19.28
C ALA A 273 -9.27 12.19 18.17
N ILE A 274 -8.54 11.09 17.92
CA ILE A 274 -7.58 11.03 16.81
C ILE A 274 -8.30 11.32 15.49
N SER A 275 -9.41 10.63 15.19
CA SER A 275 -10.16 10.81 13.95
C SER A 275 -10.75 12.22 13.82
N ASN A 276 -11.38 12.73 14.87
CA ASN A 276 -12.09 14.02 14.80
C ASN A 276 -11.16 15.23 14.77
N VAL A 277 -10.02 15.17 15.50
CA VAL A 277 -9.12 16.31 15.67
C VAL A 277 -7.92 16.20 14.71
N LEU A 278 -7.11 15.16 14.83
CA LEU A 278 -5.88 15.05 14.06
C LEU A 278 -6.14 14.72 12.59
N LEU A 279 -7.11 13.84 12.33
CA LEU A 279 -7.48 13.44 10.97
C LEU A 279 -8.59 14.31 10.38
N GLN A 280 -9.01 15.38 11.05
CA GLN A 280 -10.03 16.32 10.58
C GLN A 280 -11.31 15.64 10.06
N ARG A 281 -11.71 14.52 10.66
CA ARG A 281 -12.84 13.66 10.26
C ARG A 281 -12.67 13.00 8.88
N ARG A 282 -11.45 12.94 8.35
CA ARG A 282 -11.15 12.25 7.07
C ARG A 282 -10.81 10.78 7.28
N GLY A 283 -10.29 10.41 8.46
CA GLY A 283 -10.08 9.02 8.85
C GLY A 283 -11.28 8.44 9.62
N ILE A 284 -11.41 7.13 9.61
CA ILE A 284 -12.43 6.38 10.36
C ILE A 284 -11.73 5.63 11.49
N PRO A 285 -12.22 5.70 12.76
CA PRO A 285 -11.71 4.86 13.83
C PRO A 285 -11.72 3.38 13.43
N ALA A 286 -10.61 2.68 13.64
CA ALA A 286 -10.48 1.28 13.28
C ALA A 286 -10.55 0.37 14.50
N SER A 287 -11.29 -0.73 14.37
CA SER A 287 -11.33 -1.85 15.31
C SER A 287 -10.76 -3.14 14.72
N GLY A 288 -10.83 -3.27 13.39
CA GLY A 288 -10.26 -4.37 12.62
C GLY A 288 -9.04 -3.95 11.80
N LEU A 289 -8.39 -4.93 11.21
CA LEU A 289 -7.28 -4.73 10.28
C LEU A 289 -7.78 -4.28 8.90
N LEU A 290 -8.98 -4.67 8.52
CA LEU A 290 -9.62 -4.31 7.26
C LEU A 290 -10.81 -3.38 7.50
N PRO A 291 -11.06 -2.41 6.60
CA PRO A 291 -12.14 -1.44 6.81
C PRO A 291 -13.53 -2.06 6.62
N GLN A 292 -14.52 -1.52 7.34
CA GLN A 292 -15.92 -1.96 7.31
C GLN A 292 -16.51 -2.05 5.89
N TRP A 293 -16.17 -1.11 5.01
CA TRP A 293 -16.70 -1.09 3.66
C TRP A 293 -16.22 -2.26 2.79
N LEU A 294 -15.09 -2.90 3.17
CA LEU A 294 -14.52 -4.05 2.48
C LEU A 294 -15.07 -5.37 3.01
N THR A 295 -15.13 -5.53 4.34
CA THR A 295 -15.47 -6.81 4.99
C THR A 295 -16.92 -6.92 5.40
N GLY A 296 -17.56 -5.79 5.72
CA GLY A 296 -18.90 -5.77 6.29
C GLY A 296 -18.99 -6.17 7.77
N TYR A 297 -17.92 -6.68 8.38
CA TYR A 297 -17.93 -7.22 9.74
C TYR A 297 -17.01 -6.48 10.75
N GLU A 298 -16.29 -5.44 10.35
CA GLU A 298 -15.36 -4.72 11.25
C GLU A 298 -16.03 -4.27 12.56
N PHE A 299 -17.30 -3.86 12.48
CA PHE A 299 -18.08 -3.43 13.66
C PHE A 299 -18.22 -4.51 14.75
N MET A 300 -17.94 -5.78 14.43
CA MET A 300 -17.97 -6.88 15.39
C MET A 300 -16.76 -6.90 16.31
N PHE A 301 -15.68 -6.21 15.93
CA PHE A 301 -14.50 -6.07 16.79
C PHE A 301 -14.73 -4.96 17.83
N PRO A 302 -14.32 -5.17 19.11
CA PRO A 302 -14.46 -4.14 20.12
C PRO A 302 -13.52 -2.96 19.85
N ALA A 303 -14.10 -1.78 19.61
CA ALA A 303 -13.36 -0.53 19.37
C ALA A 303 -13.45 0.46 20.55
N ALA A 304 -14.00 0.02 21.68
CA ALA A 304 -14.28 0.90 22.80
C ALA A 304 -13.00 1.53 23.38
N THR A 305 -13.02 2.86 23.51
CA THR A 305 -12.07 3.57 24.37
C THR A 305 -12.65 3.50 25.79
N ASP A 306 -11.93 2.84 26.70
CA ASP A 306 -12.34 2.70 28.09
C ASP A 306 -11.11 2.97 29.02
N PRO A 307 -10.83 4.23 29.34
CA PRO A 307 -9.69 4.58 30.18
C PRO A 307 -9.81 4.06 31.62
N GLN A 308 -11.04 3.86 32.16
CA GLN A 308 -11.22 3.31 33.48
C GLN A 308 -10.83 1.82 33.51
N ARG A 309 -11.39 1.03 32.60
CA ARG A 309 -11.01 -0.39 32.46
C ARG A 309 -9.53 -0.55 32.15
N ALA A 310 -8.94 0.34 31.35
CA ALA A 310 -7.51 0.35 31.08
C ALA A 310 -6.67 0.55 32.37
N ARG A 311 -7.09 1.46 33.28
CA ARG A 311 -6.46 1.65 34.58
C ARG A 311 -6.54 0.42 35.46
N ASP A 312 -7.72 -0.19 35.54
CA ASP A 312 -7.96 -1.37 36.37
C ASP A 312 -7.10 -2.55 35.88
N MET A 313 -7.10 -2.82 34.56
CA MET A 313 -6.28 -3.86 33.96
C MET A 313 -4.77 -3.61 34.14
N ARG A 314 -4.33 -2.37 34.00
CA ARG A 314 -2.94 -1.99 34.24
C ARG A 314 -2.55 -2.21 35.71
N ALA A 315 -3.44 -1.88 36.66
CA ALA A 315 -3.22 -2.11 38.08
C ALA A 315 -3.13 -3.62 38.40
N ASP A 316 -4.02 -4.42 37.81
CA ASP A 316 -3.99 -5.88 37.97
C ASP A 316 -2.69 -6.48 37.38
N ALA A 317 -2.28 -6.02 36.18
CA ALA A 317 -1.03 -6.47 35.58
C ALA A 317 0.19 -6.15 36.45
N ALA A 318 0.22 -5.00 37.13
CA ALA A 318 1.32 -4.57 38.00
C ALA A 318 1.54 -5.48 39.21
N ALA A 319 0.54 -6.30 39.60
CA ALA A 319 0.69 -7.29 40.64
C ALA A 319 1.59 -8.47 40.22
N TYR A 320 1.79 -8.68 38.93
CA TYR A 320 2.50 -9.85 38.37
C TYR A 320 3.74 -9.49 37.58
N VAL A 321 3.75 -8.29 36.95
CA VAL A 321 4.85 -7.86 36.07
C VAL A 321 5.28 -6.43 36.38
N VAL A 322 6.57 -6.15 36.17
CA VAL A 322 7.09 -4.78 36.24
C VAL A 322 6.71 -4.07 34.93
N ILE A 323 5.89 -3.03 35.03
CA ILE A 323 5.48 -2.22 33.90
C ILE A 323 6.53 -1.15 33.64
N THR A 324 7.25 -1.29 32.56
CA THR A 324 8.23 -0.29 32.07
C THR A 324 7.58 0.67 31.08
N PRO A 325 8.15 1.86 30.85
CA PRO A 325 7.71 2.74 29.79
C PRO A 325 7.77 2.04 28.42
N ILE A 326 6.69 2.18 27.63
CA ILE A 326 6.60 1.64 26.26
C ILE A 326 7.34 2.59 25.31
N MET A 327 8.37 2.12 24.65
CA MET A 327 9.07 2.85 23.60
C MET A 327 8.29 2.68 22.29
N LEU A 328 7.63 3.75 21.83
CA LEU A 328 6.82 3.77 20.61
C LEU A 328 7.57 4.51 19.50
N ALA A 329 8.11 3.76 18.54
CA ALA A 329 8.73 4.36 17.37
C ALA A 329 7.69 4.77 16.34
N TYR A 330 7.92 5.88 15.62
CA TYR A 330 7.13 6.33 14.49
C TYR A 330 8.05 6.80 13.37
N ASP A 331 7.56 6.78 12.11
CA ASP A 331 8.32 7.23 10.95
C ASP A 331 8.68 8.71 11.07
N ALA A 332 9.99 9.01 11.05
CA ALA A 332 10.51 10.37 11.11
C ALA A 332 10.07 11.23 9.91
N ALA A 333 9.78 10.61 8.78
CA ALA A 333 9.38 11.29 7.54
C ALA A 333 7.89 11.69 7.53
N ASP A 334 7.04 11.07 8.37
CA ASP A 334 5.59 11.36 8.39
C ASP A 334 5.20 12.24 9.60
N PRO A 335 4.94 13.55 9.40
CA PRO A 335 4.51 14.46 10.48
C PRO A 335 3.20 14.05 11.15
N LEU A 336 2.28 13.38 10.44
CA LEU A 336 1.03 12.91 11.02
C LEU A 336 1.29 11.82 12.05
N LEU A 337 2.20 10.88 11.78
CA LEU A 337 2.53 9.81 12.72
C LEU A 337 3.11 10.35 14.01
N LYS A 338 3.92 11.42 13.96
CA LYS A 338 4.38 12.13 15.17
C LYS A 338 3.22 12.59 16.03
N LEU A 339 2.27 13.34 15.45
CA LEU A 339 1.12 13.87 16.18
C LEU A 339 0.25 12.78 16.78
N VAL A 340 0.04 11.68 16.03
CA VAL A 340 -0.72 10.53 16.52
C VAL A 340 0.01 9.82 17.64
N ALA A 341 1.32 9.60 17.54
CA ALA A 341 2.12 8.97 18.60
C ALA A 341 2.13 9.79 19.90
N GLU A 342 2.27 11.12 19.80
CA GLU A 342 2.16 12.04 20.94
C GLU A 342 0.76 12.00 21.54
N ARG A 343 -0.30 11.93 20.74
CA ARG A 343 -1.68 11.80 21.24
C ARG A 343 -1.90 10.48 21.95
N ILE A 344 -1.44 9.38 21.40
CA ILE A 344 -1.47 8.06 22.04
C ILE A 344 -0.76 8.08 23.39
N ALA A 345 0.39 8.75 23.49
CA ALA A 345 1.11 8.88 24.74
C ALA A 345 0.34 9.66 25.83
N VAL A 346 -0.43 10.70 25.41
CA VAL A 346 -1.31 11.43 26.31
C VAL A 346 -2.45 10.55 26.80
N ASP A 347 -3.14 9.87 25.88
CA ASP A 347 -4.27 8.98 26.17
C ASP A 347 -3.83 7.83 27.13
N ALA A 348 -2.70 7.18 26.83
CA ALA A 348 -2.16 6.09 27.66
C ALA A 348 -1.79 6.55 29.09
N ARG A 349 -1.32 7.79 29.23
CA ARG A 349 -0.98 8.35 30.55
C ARG A 349 -2.22 8.47 31.46
N GLU A 350 -3.39 8.70 30.92
CA GLU A 350 -4.63 8.73 31.68
C GLU A 350 -4.94 7.35 32.30
N ALA A 351 -4.48 6.28 31.68
CA ALA A 351 -4.56 4.91 32.22
C ALA A 351 -3.33 4.53 33.06
N GLY A 352 -2.41 5.46 33.34
CA GLY A 352 -1.18 5.20 34.10
C GLY A 352 -0.11 4.43 33.32
N ILE A 353 -0.24 4.33 32.00
CA ILE A 353 0.74 3.70 31.11
C ILE A 353 1.65 4.79 30.53
N VAL A 354 2.94 4.71 30.81
CA VAL A 354 3.92 5.67 30.27
C VAL A 354 4.35 5.20 28.89
N VAL A 355 4.14 6.06 27.87
CA VAL A 355 4.61 5.84 26.50
C VAL A 355 5.62 6.92 26.16
N GLN A 356 6.70 6.54 25.53
CA GLN A 356 7.76 7.44 25.06
C GLN A 356 7.84 7.37 23.53
N PRO A 357 7.16 8.29 22.81
CA PRO A 357 7.26 8.37 21.36
C PRO A 357 8.64 8.87 20.94
N TYR A 358 9.21 8.28 19.88
CA TYR A 358 10.42 8.79 19.26
C TYR A 358 10.44 8.52 17.76
N ALA A 359 11.10 9.42 17.03
CA ALA A 359 11.24 9.31 15.59
C ALA A 359 12.31 8.29 15.22
N GLU A 360 12.02 7.44 14.24
CA GLU A 360 12.94 6.43 13.73
C GLU A 360 12.85 6.39 12.20
N SER A 361 13.94 6.07 11.55
CA SER A 361 13.98 5.86 10.10
C SER A 361 13.82 4.38 9.78
N HIS A 362 13.35 4.08 8.57
CA HIS A 362 13.26 2.71 8.06
C HIS A 362 12.35 1.75 8.84
N ILE A 363 11.36 2.28 9.56
CA ILE A 363 10.46 1.44 10.38
C ILE A 363 9.47 0.61 9.55
N ASN A 364 9.24 0.99 8.30
CA ASN A 364 8.36 0.26 7.40
C ASN A 364 9.04 -0.98 6.78
N SER A 365 10.38 -1.02 6.75
CA SER A 365 11.15 -2.21 6.42
C SER A 365 11.04 -3.26 7.54
N LYS A 366 10.62 -4.48 7.18
CA LYS A 366 10.49 -5.60 8.13
C LYS A 366 11.82 -5.97 8.79
N THR A 367 12.90 -6.01 7.99
CA THR A 367 14.24 -6.32 8.46
C THR A 367 14.77 -5.25 9.41
N ALA A 368 14.58 -3.97 9.07
CA ALA A 368 14.98 -2.86 9.92
C ALA A 368 14.22 -2.86 11.24
N ARG A 369 12.89 -3.08 11.23
CA ARG A 369 12.07 -3.18 12.45
C ARG A 369 12.61 -4.20 13.46
N ALA A 370 13.14 -5.33 12.98
CA ALA A 370 13.68 -6.37 13.86
C ALA A 370 14.91 -5.92 14.65
N SER A 371 15.57 -4.82 14.28
CA SER A 371 16.75 -4.26 14.92
C SER A 371 16.50 -2.97 15.71
N ILE A 372 15.30 -2.38 15.61
CA ILE A 372 14.93 -1.14 16.30
C ILE A 372 14.82 -1.38 17.82
N ASN A 373 15.32 -0.45 18.62
CA ASN A 373 15.21 -0.50 20.08
C ASN A 373 13.87 0.07 20.57
N ALA A 374 12.77 -0.52 20.10
CA ALA A 374 11.41 -0.17 20.47
C ALA A 374 10.65 -1.36 21.04
N ASP A 375 9.58 -1.09 21.78
CA ASP A 375 8.60 -2.10 22.19
C ASP A 375 7.50 -2.22 21.14
N ALA A 376 7.11 -1.08 20.54
CA ALA A 376 6.08 -0.99 19.54
C ALA A 376 6.43 0.05 18.46
N VAL A 377 5.80 -0.10 17.29
CA VAL A 377 5.89 0.84 16.17
C VAL A 377 4.50 1.32 15.78
N LEU A 378 4.37 2.60 15.44
CA LEU A 378 3.19 3.16 14.82
C LEU A 378 3.39 3.12 13.30
N LEU A 379 2.59 2.31 12.62
CA LEU A 379 2.68 2.05 11.20
C LEU A 379 1.48 2.60 10.44
N ARG A 380 1.74 3.11 9.25
CA ARG A 380 0.73 3.35 8.22
C ARG A 380 0.89 2.29 7.13
N LEU A 381 -0.08 1.40 7.02
CA LEU A 381 -0.06 0.27 6.10
C LEU A 381 -1.05 0.50 4.96
N PRO A 382 -0.58 0.59 3.71
CA PRO A 382 -1.46 0.73 2.56
C PRO A 382 -2.32 -0.53 2.37
N MET A 383 -3.48 -0.39 1.75
CA MET A 383 -4.28 -1.54 1.35
C MET A 383 -3.80 -2.04 -0.02
N SER A 384 -3.44 -3.32 -0.09
CA SER A 384 -2.86 -3.94 -1.28
C SER A 384 -3.89 -4.56 -2.22
N SER A 385 -5.10 -4.88 -1.74
CA SER A 385 -6.14 -5.55 -2.51
C SER A 385 -7.53 -5.18 -2.01
N VAL A 386 -8.52 -5.26 -2.90
CA VAL A 386 -9.94 -5.18 -2.56
C VAL A 386 -10.58 -6.57 -2.36
N GLU A 387 -9.82 -7.63 -2.56
CA GLU A 387 -10.21 -8.98 -2.14
C GLU A 387 -9.85 -9.17 -0.66
N PRO A 388 -10.83 -9.39 0.24
CA PRO A 388 -10.58 -9.36 1.69
C PRO A 388 -9.53 -10.36 2.16
N SER A 389 -9.52 -11.60 1.63
CA SER A 389 -8.55 -12.62 2.03
C SER A 389 -7.11 -12.25 1.60
N VAL A 390 -6.96 -11.70 0.40
CA VAL A 390 -5.66 -11.22 -0.11
C VAL A 390 -5.19 -10.00 0.67
N ALA A 391 -6.08 -9.05 0.95
CA ALA A 391 -5.79 -7.86 1.74
C ALA A 391 -5.35 -8.23 3.17
N LEU A 392 -6.07 -9.16 3.84
CA LEU A 392 -5.74 -9.59 5.20
C LEU A 392 -4.41 -10.37 5.24
N ALA A 393 -4.19 -11.28 4.29
CA ALA A 393 -2.94 -12.05 4.22
C ALA A 393 -1.73 -11.14 4.01
N THR A 394 -1.82 -10.14 3.11
CA THR A 394 -0.75 -9.17 2.90
C THR A 394 -0.50 -8.33 4.14
N ARG A 395 -1.59 -7.84 4.77
CA ARG A 395 -1.48 -7.05 6.00
C ARG A 395 -0.89 -7.82 7.16
N ALA A 396 -1.27 -9.10 7.32
CA ALA A 396 -0.64 -10.00 8.30
C ALA A 396 0.86 -10.15 8.04
N ASP A 397 1.26 -10.31 6.78
CA ASP A 397 2.67 -10.36 6.39
C ASP A 397 3.40 -9.06 6.74
N ASP A 398 2.84 -7.89 6.42
CA ASP A 398 3.41 -6.57 6.71
C ASP A 398 3.58 -6.32 8.23
N LEU A 399 2.70 -6.90 9.02
CA LEU A 399 2.74 -6.83 10.49
C LEU A 399 3.68 -7.86 11.14
N GLY A 400 4.33 -8.71 10.34
CA GLY A 400 5.18 -9.80 10.84
C GLY A 400 4.39 -11.00 11.40
N LEU A 401 3.15 -11.18 10.94
CA LEU A 401 2.24 -12.27 11.28
C LEU A 401 1.97 -13.18 10.06
N GLY A 402 2.90 -13.20 9.11
CA GLY A 402 2.75 -13.87 7.80
C GLY A 402 2.53 -15.39 7.88
N ASP A 403 2.85 -16.04 8.98
CA ASP A 403 2.56 -17.46 9.22
C ASP A 403 1.06 -17.78 9.12
N ALA A 404 0.18 -16.79 9.34
CA ALA A 404 -1.26 -16.92 9.20
C ALA A 404 -1.73 -16.87 7.72
N ALA A 405 -0.92 -16.33 6.80
CA ALA A 405 -1.32 -16.09 5.42
C ALA A 405 -1.84 -17.34 4.69
N PRO A 406 -1.27 -18.55 4.83
CA PRO A 406 -1.81 -19.73 4.16
C PRO A 406 -3.24 -20.09 4.59
N ALA A 407 -3.60 -19.92 5.86
CA ALA A 407 -4.95 -20.16 6.36
C ALA A 407 -5.93 -19.11 5.81
N ILE A 408 -5.55 -17.85 5.87
CA ILE A 408 -6.32 -16.71 5.37
C ILE A 408 -6.62 -16.85 3.86
N LEU A 409 -5.62 -17.21 3.06
CA LEU A 409 -5.78 -17.38 1.61
C LEU A 409 -6.62 -18.61 1.25
N ALA A 410 -6.77 -19.56 2.16
CA ALA A 410 -7.62 -20.74 2.00
C ALA A 410 -9.09 -20.48 2.47
N ALA A 411 -9.37 -19.38 3.15
CA ALA A 411 -10.70 -19.03 3.61
C ALA A 411 -11.70 -18.93 2.45
N THR A 412 -12.89 -19.52 2.63
CA THR A 412 -13.91 -19.57 1.59
C THR A 412 -15.16 -18.75 1.95
N ARG A 413 -15.34 -18.42 3.22
CA ARG A 413 -16.51 -17.72 3.74
C ARG A 413 -16.08 -16.50 4.57
N PRO A 414 -16.93 -15.47 4.65
CA PRO A 414 -16.64 -14.29 5.49
C PRO A 414 -16.41 -14.65 6.97
N GLU A 415 -17.11 -15.68 7.50
CA GLU A 415 -16.99 -16.14 8.89
C GLU A 415 -15.59 -16.73 9.16
N ASP A 416 -15.02 -17.45 8.19
CA ASP A 416 -13.68 -18.03 8.31
C ASP A 416 -12.66 -16.88 8.36
N LEU A 417 -12.81 -15.88 7.50
CA LEU A 417 -11.95 -14.71 7.44
C LEU A 417 -12.04 -13.86 8.72
N PHE A 418 -13.27 -13.66 9.25
CA PHE A 418 -13.47 -12.99 10.53
C PHE A 418 -12.73 -13.70 11.66
N ALA A 419 -12.85 -15.05 11.73
CA ALA A 419 -12.18 -15.84 12.74
C ALA A 419 -10.65 -15.77 12.63
N ASP A 420 -10.11 -15.71 11.41
CA ASP A 420 -8.67 -15.56 11.21
C ASP A 420 -8.21 -14.15 11.60
N GLU A 421 -8.93 -13.09 11.25
CA GLU A 421 -8.63 -11.73 11.68
C GLU A 421 -8.73 -11.60 13.22
N GLN A 422 -9.73 -12.23 13.85
CA GLN A 422 -9.87 -12.26 15.30
C GLN A 422 -8.63 -12.86 15.98
N LYS A 423 -8.09 -13.97 15.45
CA LYS A 423 -6.87 -14.60 15.98
C LYS A 423 -5.65 -13.67 15.88
N LEU A 424 -5.54 -12.89 14.78
CA LEU A 424 -4.45 -11.90 14.63
C LEU A 424 -4.52 -10.80 15.68
N LEU A 425 -5.72 -10.44 16.14
CA LEU A 425 -5.98 -9.37 17.11
C LEU A 425 -6.00 -9.86 18.57
N GLU A 426 -6.23 -11.15 18.81
CA GLU A 426 -6.51 -11.74 20.13
C GLU A 426 -5.46 -11.43 21.21
N ASN A 427 -4.19 -11.39 20.85
CA ASN A 427 -3.10 -11.13 21.79
C ASN A 427 -2.70 -9.65 21.89
N HIS A 428 -3.46 -8.75 21.27
CA HIS A 428 -3.19 -7.31 21.24
C HIS A 428 -1.75 -6.97 20.77
N ARG A 429 -1.17 -7.85 19.94
CA ARG A 429 0.12 -7.56 19.28
C ARG A 429 -0.01 -6.46 18.25
N VAL A 430 -1.20 -6.33 17.68
CA VAL A 430 -1.57 -5.26 16.76
C VAL A 430 -2.81 -4.57 17.30
N ILE A 431 -2.75 -3.26 17.36
CA ILE A 431 -3.85 -2.42 17.83
C ILE A 431 -4.22 -1.46 16.70
N PRO A 432 -5.34 -1.72 15.99
CA PRO A 432 -5.86 -0.80 14.99
C PRO A 432 -6.23 0.56 15.61
N VAL A 433 -5.92 1.64 14.91
CA VAL A 433 -6.19 3.02 15.36
C VAL A 433 -7.18 3.72 14.45
N ALA A 434 -6.90 3.77 13.15
CA ALA A 434 -7.78 4.40 12.16
C ALA A 434 -7.55 3.85 10.76
N HIS A 435 -8.59 3.90 9.91
CA HIS A 435 -8.45 3.77 8.46
C HIS A 435 -8.37 5.16 7.84
N LEU A 436 -7.37 5.38 6.99
CA LEU A 436 -7.04 6.66 6.37
C LEU A 436 -7.33 6.65 4.87
N PRO A 437 -7.87 7.74 4.30
CA PRO A 437 -7.87 7.91 2.86
C PRO A 437 -6.51 8.39 2.36
N GLN A 438 -6.29 8.22 1.07
CA GLN A 438 -5.25 8.89 0.32
C GLN A 438 -5.85 10.06 -0.45
N ALA A 439 -5.10 11.14 -0.62
CA ALA A 439 -5.55 12.31 -1.33
C ALA A 439 -4.53 12.74 -2.38
N LEU A 440 -5.04 13.17 -3.52
CA LEU A 440 -4.25 13.60 -4.66
C LEU A 440 -4.79 14.94 -5.18
N TRP A 441 -3.93 15.93 -5.28
CA TRP A 441 -4.23 17.14 -6.01
C TRP A 441 -3.91 16.95 -7.50
N LEU A 442 -4.82 17.42 -8.36
CA LEU A 442 -4.67 17.35 -9.81
C LEU A 442 -4.80 18.76 -10.39
N ASN A 443 -3.84 19.14 -11.25
CA ASN A 443 -4.01 20.33 -12.07
C ASN A 443 -5.20 20.13 -13.04
N SER A 444 -5.94 21.19 -13.34
CA SER A 444 -7.11 21.14 -14.20
C SER A 444 -6.84 20.66 -15.64
N THR A 445 -5.57 20.68 -16.06
CA THR A 445 -5.12 20.18 -17.37
C THR A 445 -4.88 18.66 -17.40
N VAL A 446 -4.90 17.99 -16.24
CA VAL A 446 -4.71 16.54 -16.09
C VAL A 446 -6.06 15.87 -16.06
N HIS A 447 -6.32 14.98 -17.00
CA HIS A 447 -7.60 14.32 -17.18
C HIS A 447 -7.46 12.80 -17.11
N ASN A 448 -8.55 12.14 -16.70
CA ASN A 448 -8.68 10.69 -16.63
C ASN A 448 -7.64 10.00 -15.72
N TRP A 449 -7.23 10.68 -14.67
CA TRP A 449 -6.47 10.04 -13.60
C TRP A 449 -7.39 9.07 -12.86
N GLN A 450 -7.01 7.81 -12.82
CA GLN A 450 -7.76 6.79 -12.10
C GLN A 450 -6.99 6.37 -10.85
N GLN A 451 -7.64 6.57 -9.69
CA GLN A 451 -7.15 6.07 -8.41
C GLN A 451 -8.09 4.97 -7.92
N LEU A 452 -7.55 3.79 -7.71
CA LEU A 452 -8.30 2.65 -7.18
C LEU A 452 -8.64 2.85 -5.69
N ALA A 453 -9.55 2.03 -5.18
CA ALA A 453 -9.87 2.01 -3.75
C ALA A 453 -8.66 1.65 -2.86
N THR A 454 -7.68 0.93 -3.40
CA THR A 454 -6.39 0.63 -2.79
C THR A 454 -5.42 1.82 -2.77
N GLY A 455 -5.74 2.90 -3.47
CA GLY A 455 -4.82 4.01 -3.69
C GLY A 455 -3.83 3.81 -4.83
N GLU A 456 -3.91 2.69 -5.53
CA GLU A 456 -3.14 2.44 -6.75
C GLU A 456 -3.58 3.37 -7.89
N TRP A 457 -2.65 3.72 -8.78
CA TRP A 457 -2.91 4.63 -9.90
C TRP A 457 -2.85 3.89 -11.23
N HIS A 458 -3.91 4.05 -12.03
CA HIS A 458 -3.94 3.60 -13.42
C HIS A 458 -3.74 4.80 -14.33
N LEU A 459 -2.58 4.91 -14.93
CA LEU A 459 -2.13 6.08 -15.71
C LEU A 459 -2.03 5.79 -17.23
N ASP A 460 -2.43 4.61 -17.68
CA ASP A 460 -2.41 4.22 -19.09
C ASP A 460 -3.43 5.00 -19.94
N GLN A 461 -4.54 5.46 -19.33
CA GLN A 461 -5.58 6.26 -19.95
C GLN A 461 -5.49 7.76 -19.62
N LEU A 462 -4.49 8.16 -18.85
CA LEU A 462 -4.22 9.54 -18.50
C LEU A 462 -3.93 10.37 -19.75
N TRP A 463 -4.41 11.62 -19.82
CA TRP A 463 -4.05 12.56 -20.85
C TRP A 463 -4.00 14.00 -20.33
N VAL A 464 -3.28 14.87 -21.04
CA VAL A 464 -3.11 16.27 -20.65
C VAL A 464 -3.62 17.22 -21.72
N GLU A 465 -4.23 18.33 -21.27
CA GLU A 465 -4.74 19.36 -22.16
C GLU A 465 -3.59 20.18 -22.73
N GLY A 466 -3.72 20.56 -24.00
CA GLY A 466 -2.71 21.40 -24.66
C GLY A 466 -1.44 20.66 -25.13
N ALA A 467 -1.41 19.31 -25.06
CA ALA A 467 -0.36 18.52 -25.71
C ALA A 467 -0.35 18.82 -27.24
N ARG A 468 0.81 19.19 -27.77
CA ARG A 468 1.04 19.50 -29.20
C ARG A 468 1.91 18.42 -29.82
#